data_c7164e9f3709e90c0020e435f673618f
#
_entry.id   c7164e9f3709e90c0020e435f673618f
#
_cell.length_a   1.000
_cell.length_b   1.000
_cell.length_c   1.000
_cell.angle_alpha   90.00
_cell.angle_beta   90.00
_cell.angle_gamma   90.00
#
_symmetry.space_group_name_H-M   'P 1'
#
loop_
_entity.id
_entity.type
_entity.pdbx_description
1 polymer ?
#
loop_
_entity_poly.entity_id
_entity_poly.type
_entity_poly.pdbx_seq_one_letter_code
_entity_poly.pdbx_strand_id
1 'polypeptide(L)'
;MTDDQRALQASIRAELGITDHFDVQQEIERRVRFLSDYLLRTSCRSLVLGISGGVDSLAAGCLSQRAVEQAREQGHQAQFIAVRLPYGEQADEKDAQGGLKVINPDQTLVVNVKPASDAMLEQLLASGLKFRDAAQQDFLMGNIKARQRMVAQYAIAGANGGLVVGTDHAAEALMGFFTKFGDGAADITPLAGLNKRRVRAMASAMGAADALVFKVPTADLESLSPLKPDEDAFGVSYDQIDDFLEGKAIDDEATQIIIKTFHASAHKRALPVAP
;
A
#
# COMPACT_ATOMS: atom_id res chain seq x y z
N MET A 1 -13.88 -3.21 25.98
CA MET A 1 -12.85 -2.13 26.04
C MET A 1 -12.98 -1.33 27.33
N THR A 2 -11.87 -1.16 28.06
CA THR A 2 -11.76 -0.28 29.24
C THR A 2 -11.64 1.20 28.83
N ASP A 3 -11.74 2.14 29.80
CA ASP A 3 -11.58 3.56 29.51
C ASP A 3 -10.15 3.88 29.02
N ASP A 4 -9.13 3.21 29.57
CA ASP A 4 -7.75 3.34 29.10
C ASP A 4 -7.58 2.86 27.65
N GLN A 5 -8.22 1.76 27.29
CA GLN A 5 -8.20 1.26 25.90
C GLN A 5 -8.90 2.22 24.94
N ARG A 6 -9.99 2.89 25.35
CA ARG A 6 -10.67 3.91 24.55
C ARG A 6 -9.80 5.15 24.35
N ALA A 7 -9.13 5.61 25.40
CA ALA A 7 -8.19 6.73 25.30
C ALA A 7 -7.03 6.42 24.33
N LEU A 8 -6.50 5.19 24.41
CA LEU A 8 -5.45 4.74 23.49
C LEU A 8 -5.95 4.59 22.04
N GLN A 9 -7.16 4.04 21.84
CA GLN A 9 -7.80 4.00 20.53
C GLN A 9 -7.92 5.41 19.94
N ALA A 10 -8.37 6.39 20.70
CA ALA A 10 -8.48 7.77 20.24
C ALA A 10 -7.12 8.38 19.86
N SER A 11 -6.07 8.11 20.63
CA SER A 11 -4.70 8.53 20.34
C SER A 11 -4.17 7.91 19.04
N ILE A 12 -4.36 6.60 18.86
CA ILE A 12 -3.95 5.87 17.66
C ILE A 12 -4.67 6.41 16.42
N ARG A 13 -5.98 6.64 16.50
CA ARG A 13 -6.77 7.24 15.40
C ARG A 13 -6.24 8.61 15.00
N ALA A 14 -5.90 9.44 15.98
CA ALA A 14 -5.32 10.76 15.74
C ALA A 14 -3.94 10.66 15.06
N GLU A 15 -3.05 9.76 15.55
CA GLU A 15 -1.74 9.51 14.96
C GLU A 15 -1.85 9.04 13.50
N LEU A 16 -2.83 8.18 13.20
CA LEU A 16 -3.05 7.65 11.85
C LEU A 16 -3.89 8.57 10.95
N GLY A 17 -4.29 9.75 11.43
CA GLY A 17 -5.00 10.76 10.65
C GLY A 17 -6.43 10.36 10.27
N ILE A 18 -7.10 9.55 11.09
CA ILE A 18 -8.49 9.16 10.85
C ILE A 18 -9.42 10.34 11.13
N THR A 19 -10.30 10.61 10.18
CA THR A 19 -11.38 11.61 10.33
C THR A 19 -12.71 10.93 10.67
N ASP A 20 -13.54 11.58 11.49
CA ASP A 20 -14.87 11.03 11.86
C ASP A 20 -15.86 11.14 10.70
N HIS A 21 -15.76 12.21 9.92
CA HIS A 21 -16.61 12.40 8.74
C HIS A 21 -15.95 11.80 7.50
N PHE A 22 -16.74 11.07 6.71
CA PHE A 22 -16.33 10.51 5.44
C PHE A 22 -17.45 10.68 4.41
N ASP A 23 -17.19 11.50 3.41
CA ASP A 23 -17.97 11.59 2.17
C ASP A 23 -17.08 11.12 1.02
N VAL A 24 -17.51 10.11 0.29
CA VAL A 24 -16.69 9.44 -0.71
C VAL A 24 -16.28 10.37 -1.85
N GLN A 25 -17.17 11.25 -2.32
CA GLN A 25 -16.87 12.15 -3.43
C GLN A 25 -15.91 13.26 -3.00
N GLN A 26 -16.18 13.87 -1.85
CA GLN A 26 -15.28 14.88 -1.27
C GLN A 26 -13.88 14.32 -0.99
N GLU A 27 -13.79 13.08 -0.51
CA GLU A 27 -12.50 12.42 -0.28
C GLU A 27 -11.76 12.16 -1.59
N ILE A 28 -12.42 11.69 -2.64
CA ILE A 28 -11.82 11.54 -3.96
C ILE A 28 -11.28 12.88 -4.46
N GLU A 29 -12.08 13.92 -4.46
CA GLU A 29 -11.67 15.25 -4.92
C GLU A 29 -10.51 15.82 -4.09
N ARG A 30 -10.55 15.67 -2.77
CA ARG A 30 -9.50 16.12 -1.86
C ARG A 30 -8.17 15.45 -2.16
N ARG A 31 -8.17 14.14 -2.41
CA ARG A 31 -6.95 13.36 -2.68
C ARG A 31 -6.41 13.56 -4.08
N VAL A 32 -7.28 13.70 -5.06
CA VAL A 32 -6.90 14.10 -6.42
C VAL A 32 -6.23 15.48 -6.40
N ARG A 33 -6.84 16.45 -5.74
CA ARG A 33 -6.26 17.81 -5.56
C ARG A 33 -4.90 17.74 -4.84
N PHE A 34 -4.81 16.99 -3.75
CA PHE A 34 -3.56 16.82 -2.99
C PHE A 34 -2.42 16.31 -3.88
N LEU A 35 -2.66 15.29 -4.71
CA LEU A 35 -1.67 14.75 -5.64
C LEU A 35 -1.31 15.77 -6.74
N SER A 36 -2.31 16.41 -7.34
CA SER A 36 -2.12 17.43 -8.38
C SER A 36 -1.33 18.62 -7.86
N ASP A 37 -1.71 19.18 -6.70
CA ASP A 37 -1.02 20.31 -6.08
C ASP A 37 0.43 19.96 -5.69
N TYR A 38 0.68 18.71 -5.30
CA TYR A 38 2.03 18.24 -4.98
C TYR A 38 2.90 18.15 -6.23
N LEU A 39 2.37 17.65 -7.36
CA LEU A 39 3.07 17.67 -8.65
C LEU A 39 3.44 19.09 -9.08
N LEU A 40 2.49 20.02 -9.01
CA LEU A 40 2.71 21.42 -9.37
C LEU A 40 3.79 22.07 -8.48
N ARG A 41 3.70 21.86 -7.17
CA ARG A 41 4.63 22.42 -6.19
C ARG A 41 6.06 21.90 -6.34
N THR A 42 6.22 20.62 -6.67
CA THR A 42 7.53 19.98 -6.81
C THR A 42 8.09 20.08 -8.23
N SER A 43 7.28 20.55 -9.19
CA SER A 43 7.58 20.56 -10.63
C SER A 43 7.90 19.16 -11.19
N CYS A 44 7.46 18.10 -10.50
CA CYS A 44 7.57 16.73 -10.97
C CYS A 44 6.59 16.47 -12.12
N ARG A 45 6.99 15.58 -13.04
CA ARG A 45 6.23 15.34 -14.28
C ARG A 45 5.60 13.96 -14.36
N SER A 46 5.81 13.10 -13.37
CA SER A 46 5.16 11.79 -13.37
C SER A 46 4.81 11.32 -11.97
N LEU A 47 3.72 10.55 -11.86
CA LEU A 47 3.41 9.69 -10.74
C LEU A 47 3.68 8.25 -11.16
N VAL A 48 4.35 7.48 -10.33
CA VAL A 48 4.71 6.08 -10.60
C VAL A 48 4.14 5.20 -9.50
N LEU A 49 3.40 4.15 -9.88
CA LEU A 49 2.75 3.25 -8.92
C LEU A 49 2.81 1.80 -9.39
N GLY A 50 3.18 0.91 -8.47
CA GLY A 50 3.07 -0.54 -8.65
C GLY A 50 1.62 -1.00 -8.57
N ILE A 51 1.13 -1.69 -9.62
CA ILE A 51 -0.23 -2.25 -9.66
C ILE A 51 -0.17 -3.75 -9.36
N SER A 52 -0.63 -4.12 -8.16
CA SER A 52 -0.61 -5.51 -7.67
C SER A 52 -1.84 -6.31 -8.10
N GLY A 53 -2.96 -5.66 -8.44
CA GLY A 53 -4.27 -6.28 -8.63
C GLY A 53 -5.15 -6.26 -7.37
N GLY A 54 -4.66 -5.67 -6.28
CA GLY A 54 -5.46 -5.38 -5.07
C GLY A 54 -6.18 -4.05 -5.15
N VAL A 55 -7.21 -3.89 -4.31
CA VAL A 55 -8.09 -2.69 -4.29
C VAL A 55 -7.33 -1.40 -3.96
N ASP A 56 -6.25 -1.49 -3.15
CA ASP A 56 -5.48 -0.32 -2.72
C ASP A 56 -4.70 0.29 -3.90
N SER A 57 -3.98 -0.55 -4.66
CA SER A 57 -3.28 -0.12 -5.86
C SER A 57 -4.25 0.36 -6.96
N LEU A 58 -5.45 -0.23 -7.03
CA LEU A 58 -6.51 0.22 -7.92
C LEU A 58 -7.01 1.62 -7.53
N ALA A 59 -7.36 1.83 -6.26
CA ALA A 59 -7.84 3.13 -5.76
C ALA A 59 -6.77 4.23 -5.92
N ALA A 60 -5.53 3.95 -5.49
CA ALA A 60 -4.42 4.89 -5.63
C ALA A 60 -4.10 5.20 -7.10
N GLY A 61 -4.19 4.20 -7.98
CA GLY A 61 -4.02 4.36 -9.42
C GLY A 61 -5.07 5.26 -10.07
N CYS A 62 -6.36 5.06 -9.73
CA CYS A 62 -7.43 5.93 -10.20
C CYS A 62 -7.26 7.38 -9.72
N LEU A 63 -6.86 7.58 -8.45
CA LEU A 63 -6.57 8.91 -7.92
C LEU A 63 -5.38 9.55 -8.66
N SER A 64 -4.33 8.78 -8.92
CA SER A 64 -3.12 9.26 -9.60
C SER A 64 -3.41 9.67 -11.05
N GLN A 65 -4.17 8.88 -11.80
CA GLN A 65 -4.55 9.21 -13.17
C GLN A 65 -5.37 10.51 -13.22
N ARG A 66 -6.40 10.65 -12.37
CA ARG A 66 -7.20 11.88 -12.27
C ARG A 66 -6.36 13.10 -11.86
N ALA A 67 -5.37 12.89 -10.99
CA ALA A 67 -4.51 13.98 -10.54
C ALA A 67 -3.59 14.51 -11.64
N VAL A 68 -3.02 13.63 -12.48
CA VAL A 68 -2.22 14.08 -13.62
C VAL A 68 -3.08 14.74 -14.70
N GLU A 69 -4.32 14.30 -14.89
CA GLU A 69 -5.29 14.97 -15.76
C GLU A 69 -5.61 16.38 -15.26
N GLN A 70 -5.91 16.53 -13.97
CA GLN A 70 -6.15 17.84 -13.34
C GLN A 70 -4.91 18.76 -13.42
N ALA A 71 -3.70 18.22 -13.25
CA ALA A 71 -2.47 19.01 -13.41
C ALA A 71 -2.28 19.49 -14.87
N ARG A 72 -2.62 18.65 -15.85
CA ARG A 72 -2.58 19.02 -17.26
C ARG A 72 -3.57 20.13 -17.62
N GLU A 73 -4.77 20.13 -17.03
CA GLU A 73 -5.76 21.23 -17.19
C GLU A 73 -5.22 22.57 -16.69
N GLN A 74 -4.28 22.55 -15.73
CA GLN A 74 -3.57 23.72 -15.23
C GLN A 74 -2.29 24.06 -16.03
N GLY A 75 -2.08 23.42 -17.18
CA GLY A 75 -0.94 23.66 -18.07
C GLY A 75 0.37 22.96 -17.67
N HIS A 76 0.34 22.09 -16.65
CA HIS A 76 1.51 21.32 -16.23
C HIS A 76 1.67 20.04 -17.05
N GLN A 77 2.90 19.73 -17.49
CA GLN A 77 3.16 18.44 -18.14
C GLN A 77 3.24 17.35 -17.08
N ALA A 78 2.25 16.47 -17.06
CA ALA A 78 2.18 15.37 -16.12
C ALA A 78 1.72 14.07 -16.79
N GLN A 79 2.19 12.92 -16.30
CA GLN A 79 1.76 11.58 -16.73
C GLN A 79 1.67 10.62 -15.53
N PHE A 80 0.83 9.61 -15.66
CA PHE A 80 0.78 8.50 -14.72
C PHE A 80 1.37 7.23 -15.35
N ILE A 81 2.35 6.63 -14.68
CA ILE A 81 3.02 5.39 -15.09
C ILE A 81 2.63 4.28 -14.13
N ALA A 82 1.79 3.36 -14.60
CA ALA A 82 1.47 2.14 -13.88
C ALA A 82 2.55 1.09 -14.12
N VAL A 83 3.04 0.45 -13.06
CA VAL A 83 4.11 -0.54 -13.16
C VAL A 83 3.62 -1.91 -12.68
N ARG A 84 3.73 -2.93 -13.54
CA ARG A 84 3.57 -4.32 -13.15
C ARG A 84 4.93 -4.87 -12.71
N LEU A 85 4.97 -5.49 -11.53
CA LEU A 85 6.20 -5.93 -10.87
C LEU A 85 6.13 -7.42 -10.48
N PRO A 86 5.92 -8.35 -11.46
CA PRO A 86 5.79 -9.75 -11.17
C PRO A 86 7.11 -10.34 -10.62
N TYR A 87 6.98 -11.33 -9.74
CA TYR A 87 8.06 -12.25 -9.40
C TYR A 87 7.87 -13.54 -10.22
N GLY A 88 8.38 -13.54 -11.44
CA GLY A 88 8.11 -14.59 -12.43
C GLY A 88 6.70 -14.44 -13.04
N GLU A 89 5.92 -15.49 -13.00
CA GLU A 89 4.50 -15.46 -13.37
C GLU A 89 3.66 -15.03 -12.16
N GLN A 90 2.68 -14.16 -12.40
CA GLN A 90 1.84 -13.63 -11.34
C GLN A 90 0.46 -14.29 -11.38
N ALA A 91 0.04 -14.88 -10.26
CA ALA A 91 -1.22 -15.62 -10.17
C ALA A 91 -2.46 -14.73 -10.41
N ASP A 92 -2.39 -13.46 -10.01
CA ASP A 92 -3.49 -12.48 -10.12
C ASP A 92 -3.35 -11.51 -11.31
N GLU A 93 -2.63 -11.94 -12.38
CA GLU A 93 -2.44 -11.15 -13.60
C GLU A 93 -3.78 -10.62 -14.18
N LYS A 94 -4.83 -11.45 -14.17
CA LYS A 94 -6.15 -11.08 -14.68
C LYS A 94 -6.75 -9.91 -13.90
N ASP A 95 -6.60 -9.90 -12.58
CA ASP A 95 -7.14 -8.84 -11.72
C ASP A 95 -6.38 -7.54 -11.92
N ALA A 96 -5.06 -7.63 -12.04
CA ALA A 96 -4.26 -6.47 -12.33
C ALA A 96 -4.55 -5.87 -13.72
N GLN A 97 -4.78 -6.70 -14.74
CA GLN A 97 -5.24 -6.22 -16.05
C GLN A 97 -6.65 -5.61 -15.98
N GLY A 98 -7.53 -6.16 -15.12
CA GLY A 98 -8.83 -5.57 -14.80
C GLY A 98 -8.69 -4.19 -14.19
N GLY A 99 -7.82 -4.05 -13.19
CA GLY A 99 -7.50 -2.78 -12.55
C GLY A 99 -6.93 -1.74 -13.52
N LEU A 100 -5.97 -2.13 -14.37
CA LEU A 100 -5.40 -1.25 -15.40
C LEU A 100 -6.44 -0.71 -16.39
N LYS A 101 -7.46 -1.49 -16.73
CA LYS A 101 -8.56 -1.02 -17.59
C LYS A 101 -9.41 0.05 -16.90
N VAL A 102 -9.63 -0.05 -15.60
CA VAL A 102 -10.38 0.95 -14.82
C VAL A 102 -9.54 2.23 -14.64
N ILE A 103 -8.26 2.08 -14.32
CA ILE A 103 -7.33 3.18 -14.11
C ILE A 103 -7.08 3.95 -15.40
N ASN A 104 -6.93 3.24 -16.54
CA ASN A 104 -6.56 3.79 -17.83
C ASN A 104 -5.30 4.68 -17.79
N PRO A 105 -4.14 4.16 -17.34
CA PRO A 105 -2.93 4.94 -17.16
C PRO A 105 -2.35 5.44 -18.48
N ASP A 106 -1.63 6.56 -18.45
CA ASP A 106 -0.94 7.10 -19.65
C ASP A 106 0.12 6.13 -20.17
N GLN A 107 0.80 5.41 -19.25
CA GLN A 107 1.80 4.41 -19.62
C GLN A 107 1.73 3.21 -18.67
N THR A 108 1.98 2.02 -19.23
CA THR A 108 2.17 0.79 -18.42
C THR A 108 3.53 0.19 -18.72
N LEU A 109 4.28 -0.11 -17.66
CA LEU A 109 5.56 -0.82 -17.73
C LEU A 109 5.47 -2.16 -17.00
N VAL A 110 6.29 -3.11 -17.41
CA VAL A 110 6.41 -4.41 -16.74
C VAL A 110 7.88 -4.66 -16.41
N VAL A 111 8.18 -4.88 -15.13
CA VAL A 111 9.53 -5.21 -14.65
C VAL A 111 9.46 -6.48 -13.83
N ASN A 112 10.05 -7.57 -14.34
CA ASN A 112 10.16 -8.82 -13.60
C ASN A 112 11.24 -8.70 -12.51
N VAL A 113 10.82 -8.73 -11.24
CA VAL A 113 11.74 -8.59 -10.10
C VAL A 113 12.41 -9.93 -9.68
N LYS A 114 12.00 -11.05 -10.28
CA LYS A 114 12.52 -12.38 -9.92
C LYS A 114 14.04 -12.49 -10.07
N PRO A 115 14.65 -12.14 -11.21
CA PRO A 115 16.11 -12.31 -11.37
C PRO A 115 16.91 -11.52 -10.34
N ALA A 116 16.51 -10.26 -10.05
CA ALA A 116 17.20 -9.43 -9.07
C ALA A 116 17.01 -9.95 -7.63
N SER A 117 15.80 -10.44 -7.31
CA SER A 117 15.51 -11.00 -5.98
C SER A 117 16.27 -12.30 -5.73
N ASP A 118 16.28 -13.20 -6.70
CA ASP A 118 16.98 -14.50 -6.59
C ASP A 118 18.49 -14.28 -6.48
N ALA A 119 19.07 -13.42 -7.31
CA ALA A 119 20.48 -13.07 -7.24
C ALA A 119 20.88 -12.48 -5.88
N MET A 120 20.03 -11.64 -5.28
CA MET A 120 20.27 -11.11 -3.93
C MET A 120 20.29 -12.23 -2.89
N LEU A 121 19.32 -13.14 -2.91
CA LEU A 121 19.29 -14.27 -1.98
C LEU A 121 20.53 -15.15 -2.16
N GLU A 122 20.93 -15.46 -3.40
CA GLU A 122 22.13 -16.25 -3.71
C GLU A 122 23.39 -15.62 -3.10
N GLN A 123 23.57 -14.30 -3.28
CA GLN A 123 24.73 -13.60 -2.72
C GLN A 123 24.72 -13.56 -1.19
N LEU A 124 23.55 -13.43 -0.56
CA LEU A 124 23.44 -13.53 0.90
C LEU A 124 23.84 -14.92 1.43
N LEU A 125 23.40 -15.99 0.77
CA LEU A 125 23.79 -17.35 1.11
C LEU A 125 25.30 -17.59 0.88
N ALA A 126 25.85 -17.10 -0.23
CA ALA A 126 27.28 -17.18 -0.54
C ALA A 126 28.15 -16.40 0.47
N SER A 127 27.62 -15.33 1.08
CA SER A 127 28.30 -14.59 2.16
C SER A 127 28.39 -15.35 3.49
N GLY A 128 27.72 -16.50 3.59
CA GLY A 128 27.66 -17.32 4.80
C GLY A 128 26.45 -17.03 5.69
N LEU A 129 25.49 -16.19 5.26
CA LEU A 129 24.24 -15.98 5.99
C LEU A 129 23.48 -17.30 6.12
N LYS A 130 23.03 -17.58 7.34
CA LYS A 130 22.21 -18.75 7.65
C LYS A 130 20.84 -18.32 8.11
N PHE A 131 19.81 -18.92 7.58
CA PHE A 131 18.45 -18.80 8.08
C PHE A 131 18.20 -19.88 9.15
N ARG A 132 17.33 -19.58 10.12
CA ARG A 132 16.94 -20.52 11.16
C ARG A 132 16.24 -21.75 10.57
N ASP A 133 15.35 -21.51 9.60
CA ASP A 133 14.53 -22.52 8.92
C ASP A 133 14.03 -21.98 7.56
N ALA A 134 13.36 -22.86 6.80
CA ALA A 134 12.80 -22.51 5.49
C ALA A 134 11.73 -21.41 5.57
N ALA A 135 10.94 -21.38 6.64
CA ALA A 135 9.88 -20.37 6.81
C ALA A 135 10.49 -18.95 7.00
N GLN A 136 11.56 -18.84 7.79
CA GLN A 136 12.27 -17.57 7.94
C GLN A 136 12.90 -17.13 6.61
N GLN A 137 13.50 -18.05 5.85
CA GLN A 137 14.06 -17.74 4.54
C GLN A 137 12.99 -17.21 3.60
N ASP A 138 11.82 -17.86 3.53
CA ASP A 138 10.71 -17.47 2.64
C ASP A 138 10.15 -16.09 3.04
N PHE A 139 9.92 -15.86 4.33
CA PHE A 139 9.51 -14.55 4.85
C PHE A 139 10.50 -13.43 4.48
N LEU A 140 11.80 -13.68 4.65
CA LEU A 140 12.84 -12.70 4.32
C LEU A 140 12.98 -12.52 2.81
N MET A 141 12.74 -13.57 2.02
CA MET A 141 12.65 -13.48 0.57
C MET A 141 11.46 -12.61 0.13
N GLY A 142 10.31 -12.70 0.81
CA GLY A 142 9.17 -11.77 0.63
C GLY A 142 9.58 -10.31 0.81
N ASN A 143 10.35 -10.00 1.85
CA ASN A 143 10.88 -8.66 2.08
C ASN A 143 11.90 -8.22 1.00
N ILE A 144 12.70 -9.14 0.45
CA ILE A 144 13.60 -8.86 -0.69
C ILE A 144 12.75 -8.50 -1.91
N LYS A 145 11.73 -9.30 -2.25
CA LYS A 145 10.81 -9.03 -3.37
C LYS A 145 10.18 -7.64 -3.26
N ALA A 146 9.64 -7.28 -2.08
CA ALA A 146 9.03 -5.96 -1.84
C ALA A 146 10.04 -4.81 -2.05
N ARG A 147 11.29 -4.97 -1.58
CA ARG A 147 12.35 -3.96 -1.80
C ARG A 147 12.81 -3.88 -3.25
N GLN A 148 12.85 -4.98 -3.99
CA GLN A 148 13.16 -4.94 -5.43
C GLN A 148 12.05 -4.23 -6.22
N ARG A 149 10.78 -4.38 -5.83
CA ARG A 149 9.67 -3.60 -6.39
C ARG A 149 9.85 -2.11 -6.13
N MET A 150 10.24 -1.73 -4.93
CA MET A 150 10.56 -0.33 -4.57
C MET A 150 11.70 0.21 -5.43
N VAL A 151 12.81 -0.51 -5.56
CA VAL A 151 13.96 -0.09 -6.39
C VAL A 151 13.53 0.17 -7.83
N ALA A 152 12.72 -0.71 -8.42
CA ALA A 152 12.21 -0.54 -9.79
C ALA A 152 11.34 0.72 -9.93
N GLN A 153 10.44 0.96 -8.98
CA GLN A 153 9.56 2.14 -9.00
C GLN A 153 10.36 3.45 -8.88
N TYR A 154 11.31 3.53 -7.94
CA TYR A 154 12.16 4.71 -7.79
C TYR A 154 13.08 4.94 -8.99
N ALA A 155 13.60 3.87 -9.62
CA ALA A 155 14.38 3.99 -10.86
C ALA A 155 13.54 4.57 -12.00
N ILE A 156 12.29 4.09 -12.16
CA ILE A 156 11.36 4.60 -13.18
C ILE A 156 10.99 6.05 -12.86
N ALA A 157 10.67 6.37 -11.62
CA ALA A 157 10.34 7.73 -11.19
C ALA A 157 11.51 8.70 -11.45
N GLY A 158 12.73 8.33 -11.08
CA GLY A 158 13.93 9.12 -11.32
C GLY A 158 14.18 9.39 -12.81
N ALA A 159 14.00 8.36 -13.66
CA ALA A 159 14.17 8.48 -15.11
C ALA A 159 13.12 9.41 -15.76
N ASN A 160 11.94 9.57 -15.14
CA ASN A 160 10.83 10.35 -15.67
C ASN A 160 10.58 11.67 -14.91
N GLY A 161 11.50 12.08 -14.02
CA GLY A 161 11.35 13.27 -13.19
C GLY A 161 10.08 13.22 -12.34
N GLY A 162 9.83 12.09 -11.68
CA GLY A 162 8.57 11.78 -11.04
C GLY A 162 8.68 11.36 -9.58
N LEU A 163 7.54 11.02 -9.01
CA LEU A 163 7.33 10.63 -7.62
C LEU A 163 6.76 9.21 -7.54
N VAL A 164 7.21 8.45 -6.56
CA VAL A 164 6.63 7.14 -6.24
C VAL A 164 5.39 7.33 -5.36
N VAL A 165 4.27 6.75 -5.79
CA VAL A 165 3.02 6.72 -5.04
C VAL A 165 2.97 5.45 -4.21
N GLY A 166 2.70 5.59 -2.91
CA GLY A 166 2.45 4.49 -1.99
C GLY A 166 0.97 4.19 -1.82
N THR A 167 0.66 2.97 -1.44
CA THR A 167 -0.70 2.50 -1.20
C THR A 167 -1.04 2.36 0.28
N ASP A 168 -0.11 2.69 1.18
CA ASP A 168 -0.30 2.58 2.61
C ASP A 168 -1.55 3.34 3.08
N HIS A 169 -2.41 2.66 3.78
CA HIS A 169 -3.61 3.19 4.41
C HIS A 169 -3.63 2.89 5.91
N ALA A 170 -4.55 3.51 6.65
CA ALA A 170 -4.52 3.44 8.11
C ALA A 170 -4.68 2.03 8.68
N ALA A 171 -5.40 1.11 8.01
CA ALA A 171 -5.52 -0.26 8.48
C ALA A 171 -4.18 -1.02 8.39
N GLU A 172 -3.42 -0.85 7.29
CA GLU A 172 -2.08 -1.42 7.15
C GLU A 172 -1.09 -0.76 8.12
N ALA A 173 -1.14 0.56 8.26
CA ALA A 173 -0.30 1.28 9.21
C ALA A 173 -0.57 0.84 10.67
N LEU A 174 -1.84 0.60 11.04
CA LEU A 174 -2.24 0.10 12.36
C LEU A 174 -1.61 -1.27 12.65
N MET A 175 -1.68 -2.18 11.69
CA MET A 175 -1.16 -3.54 11.82
C MET A 175 0.33 -3.66 11.47
N GLY A 176 0.96 -2.57 11.02
CA GLY A 176 2.35 -2.61 10.54
C GLY A 176 2.56 -3.60 9.39
N PHE A 177 1.53 -3.79 8.55
CA PHE A 177 1.51 -4.80 7.51
C PHE A 177 2.06 -4.28 6.19
N PHE A 178 3.33 -3.96 6.22
CA PHE A 178 4.12 -3.55 5.07
C PHE A 178 5.60 -3.84 5.32
N THR A 179 6.39 -3.92 4.28
CA THR A 179 7.84 -4.02 4.38
C THR A 179 8.44 -2.63 4.48
N LYS A 180 9.08 -2.31 5.62
CA LYS A 180 9.81 -1.05 5.79
C LYS A 180 10.87 -0.91 4.68
N PHE A 181 10.84 0.23 3.97
CA PHE A 181 11.67 0.48 2.79
C PHE A 181 11.45 -0.50 1.62
N GLY A 182 10.26 -1.13 1.57
CA GLY A 182 9.76 -1.90 0.45
C GLY A 182 8.52 -1.20 -0.11
N ASP A 183 7.36 -1.84 0.00
CA ASP A 183 6.05 -1.26 -0.30
C ASP A 183 5.69 -0.07 0.57
N GLY A 184 6.19 -0.01 1.83
CA GLY A 184 6.06 1.17 2.70
C GLY A 184 6.97 2.35 2.34
N ALA A 185 7.76 2.28 1.26
CA ALA A 185 8.56 3.40 0.78
C ALA A 185 7.86 4.11 -0.37
N ALA A 186 7.56 5.39 -0.19
CA ALA A 186 6.93 6.23 -1.19
C ALA A 186 7.26 7.70 -0.94
N ASP A 187 7.09 8.54 -1.97
CA ASP A 187 7.18 10.00 -1.86
C ASP A 187 5.85 10.61 -1.42
N ILE A 188 4.72 9.94 -1.75
CA ILE A 188 3.38 10.44 -1.49
C ILE A 188 2.40 9.27 -1.31
N THR A 189 1.54 9.37 -0.28
CA THR A 189 0.62 8.31 0.13
C THR A 189 -0.83 8.80 0.10
N PRO A 190 -1.51 8.72 -1.05
CA PRO A 190 -2.87 9.27 -1.20
C PRO A 190 -3.94 8.53 -0.40
N LEU A 191 -3.68 7.33 0.12
CA LEU A 191 -4.64 6.57 0.91
C LEU A 191 -4.45 6.73 2.43
N ALA A 192 -3.45 7.49 2.87
CA ALA A 192 -3.21 7.73 4.30
C ALA A 192 -4.47 8.27 4.99
N GLY A 193 -4.74 7.79 6.21
CA GLY A 193 -5.92 8.17 6.99
C GLY A 193 -7.23 7.47 6.58
N LEU A 194 -7.21 6.57 5.60
CA LEU A 194 -8.36 5.74 5.25
C LEU A 194 -8.27 4.35 5.89
N ASN A 195 -9.40 3.82 6.30
CA ASN A 195 -9.53 2.41 6.60
C ASN A 195 -9.88 1.60 5.34
N LYS A 196 -9.88 0.27 5.39
CA LYS A 196 -10.11 -0.60 4.22
C LYS A 196 -11.49 -0.40 3.61
N ARG A 197 -12.52 -0.23 4.44
CA ARG A 197 -13.90 0.03 4.03
C ARG A 197 -14.01 1.30 3.19
N ARG A 198 -13.33 2.37 3.61
CA ARG A 198 -13.30 3.66 2.88
C ARG A 198 -12.53 3.55 1.56
N VAL A 199 -11.42 2.81 1.52
CA VAL A 199 -10.69 2.55 0.27
C VAL A 199 -11.58 1.80 -0.73
N ARG A 200 -12.29 0.76 -0.28
CA ARG A 200 -13.26 0.01 -1.11
C ARG A 200 -14.37 0.92 -1.63
N ALA A 201 -14.95 1.75 -0.77
CA ALA A 201 -16.00 2.69 -1.17
C ALA A 201 -15.51 3.68 -2.25
N MET A 202 -14.29 4.19 -2.12
CA MET A 202 -13.70 5.07 -3.14
C MET A 202 -13.43 4.32 -4.45
N ALA A 203 -12.89 3.10 -4.42
CA ALA A 203 -12.66 2.29 -5.61
C ALA A 203 -13.98 2.04 -6.37
N SER A 204 -15.05 1.65 -5.66
CA SER A 204 -16.40 1.49 -6.23
C SER A 204 -16.92 2.77 -6.86
N ALA A 205 -16.82 3.91 -6.16
CA ALA A 205 -17.26 5.21 -6.66
C ALA A 205 -16.44 5.69 -7.89
N MET A 206 -15.22 5.20 -8.05
CA MET A 206 -14.37 5.47 -9.22
C MET A 206 -14.60 4.50 -10.38
N GLY A 207 -15.55 3.56 -10.28
CA GLY A 207 -15.98 2.68 -11.37
C GLY A 207 -15.38 1.27 -11.34
N ALA A 208 -14.74 0.88 -10.24
CA ALA A 208 -14.24 -0.48 -10.11
C ALA A 208 -15.38 -1.48 -9.92
N ALA A 209 -15.31 -2.62 -10.60
CA ALA A 209 -16.27 -3.71 -10.44
C ALA A 209 -16.12 -4.38 -9.06
N ASP A 210 -17.22 -4.86 -8.51
CA ASP A 210 -17.27 -5.53 -7.19
C ASP A 210 -16.24 -6.67 -7.06
N ALA A 211 -16.02 -7.43 -8.13
CA ALA A 211 -15.04 -8.52 -8.14
C ALA A 211 -13.60 -8.04 -7.86
N LEU A 212 -13.25 -6.79 -8.19
CA LEU A 212 -11.95 -6.20 -7.88
C LEU A 212 -11.96 -5.53 -6.50
N VAL A 213 -13.06 -4.89 -6.12
CA VAL A 213 -13.21 -4.16 -4.86
C VAL A 213 -13.24 -5.11 -3.66
N PHE A 214 -13.98 -6.20 -3.77
CA PHE A 214 -14.20 -7.18 -2.70
C PHE A 214 -13.35 -8.45 -2.84
N LYS A 215 -12.35 -8.42 -3.74
CA LYS A 215 -11.34 -9.47 -3.75
C LYS A 215 -10.74 -9.63 -2.36
N VAL A 216 -10.57 -10.87 -1.91
CA VAL A 216 -9.90 -11.17 -0.63
C VAL A 216 -8.49 -10.59 -0.66
N PRO A 217 -8.13 -9.72 0.30
CA PRO A 217 -6.78 -9.17 0.37
C PRO A 217 -5.77 -10.27 0.70
N THR A 218 -4.73 -10.38 -0.11
CA THR A 218 -3.67 -11.37 0.05
C THR A 218 -2.32 -10.73 -0.22
N ALA A 219 -1.32 -11.06 0.60
CA ALA A 219 0.06 -10.72 0.34
C ALA A 219 0.73 -11.86 -0.46
N ASP A 220 1.02 -11.64 -1.74
CA ASP A 220 1.74 -12.59 -2.59
C ASP A 220 3.26 -12.38 -2.46
N LEU A 221 3.78 -12.53 -1.24
CA LEU A 221 5.19 -12.38 -0.92
C LEU A 221 5.85 -13.72 -0.57
N GLU A 222 5.17 -14.58 0.18
CA GLU A 222 5.68 -15.86 0.66
C GLU A 222 5.33 -16.98 -0.32
N SER A 223 6.33 -17.79 -0.70
CA SER A 223 6.16 -18.88 -1.66
C SER A 223 5.66 -20.16 -1.00
N LEU A 224 5.92 -20.34 0.31
CA LEU A 224 5.44 -21.49 1.09
C LEU A 224 3.97 -21.38 1.49
N SER A 225 3.40 -20.17 1.46
CA SER A 225 2.01 -19.89 1.78
C SER A 225 1.41 -18.91 0.75
N PRO A 226 1.30 -19.31 -0.53
CA PRO A 226 0.84 -18.42 -1.58
C PRO A 226 -0.61 -17.99 -1.33
N LEU A 227 -0.92 -16.72 -1.62
CA LEU A 227 -2.25 -16.14 -1.50
C LEU A 227 -2.88 -16.26 -0.10
N LYS A 228 -2.05 -16.35 0.95
CA LYS A 228 -2.54 -16.33 2.32
C LYS A 228 -3.34 -15.05 2.58
N PRO A 229 -4.59 -15.13 3.11
CA PRO A 229 -5.35 -13.95 3.48
C PRO A 229 -4.62 -13.11 4.53
N ASP A 230 -4.67 -11.79 4.39
CA ASP A 230 -4.06 -10.86 5.34
C ASP A 230 -4.60 -11.05 6.75
N GLU A 231 -5.91 -11.31 6.89
CA GLU A 231 -6.58 -11.52 8.16
C GLU A 231 -6.03 -12.73 8.93
N ASP A 232 -5.56 -13.77 8.23
CA ASP A 232 -4.89 -14.93 8.86
C ASP A 232 -3.53 -14.56 9.46
N ALA A 233 -2.88 -13.54 8.91
CA ALA A 233 -1.63 -13.01 9.45
C ALA A 233 -1.86 -12.05 10.62
N PHE A 234 -2.99 -11.33 10.61
CA PHE A 234 -3.36 -10.36 11.65
C PHE A 234 -3.88 -11.02 12.91
N GLY A 235 -4.64 -12.11 12.78
CA GLY A 235 -5.44 -12.70 13.85
C GLY A 235 -6.69 -11.87 14.20
N VAL A 236 -7.03 -10.90 13.37
CA VAL A 236 -8.24 -10.06 13.44
C VAL A 236 -8.74 -9.77 12.03
N SER A 237 -10.05 -9.53 11.87
CA SER A 237 -10.63 -9.19 10.57
C SER A 237 -10.44 -7.72 10.21
N TYR A 238 -10.52 -7.41 8.91
CA TYR A 238 -10.56 -6.01 8.45
C TYR A 238 -11.78 -5.26 9.01
N ASP A 239 -12.91 -5.94 9.26
CA ASP A 239 -14.07 -5.29 9.87
C ASP A 239 -13.78 -4.87 11.32
N GLN A 240 -13.08 -5.69 12.12
CA GLN A 240 -12.64 -5.32 13.47
C GLN A 240 -11.61 -4.18 13.45
N ILE A 241 -10.67 -4.22 12.51
CA ILE A 241 -9.67 -3.15 12.29
C ILE A 241 -10.38 -1.84 11.93
N ASP A 242 -11.30 -1.88 10.99
CA ASP A 242 -12.04 -0.71 10.51
C ASP A 242 -12.94 -0.14 11.61
N ASP A 243 -13.63 -0.99 12.37
CA ASP A 243 -14.46 -0.54 13.50
C ASP A 243 -13.61 0.08 14.62
N PHE A 244 -12.41 -0.48 14.90
CA PHE A 244 -11.45 0.15 15.81
C PHE A 244 -11.02 1.54 15.31
N LEU A 245 -10.69 1.67 14.02
CA LEU A 245 -10.31 2.94 13.40
C LEU A 245 -11.46 3.95 13.33
N GLU A 246 -12.71 3.50 13.28
CA GLU A 246 -13.90 4.35 13.35
C GLU A 246 -14.29 4.73 14.80
N GLY A 247 -13.55 4.27 15.81
CA GLY A 247 -13.80 4.59 17.23
C GLY A 247 -14.92 3.76 17.85
N LYS A 248 -15.36 2.70 17.17
CA LYS A 248 -16.35 1.77 17.70
C LYS A 248 -15.73 0.83 18.71
N ALA A 249 -16.55 0.28 19.59
CA ALA A 249 -16.13 -0.78 20.49
C ALA A 249 -16.05 -2.10 19.71
N ILE A 250 -14.95 -2.81 19.90
CA ILE A 250 -14.74 -4.18 19.43
C ILE A 250 -14.48 -5.09 20.64
N ASP A 251 -14.41 -6.41 20.41
CA ASP A 251 -14.10 -7.34 21.50
C ASP A 251 -12.72 -7.11 22.11
N ASP A 252 -12.53 -7.59 23.35
CA ASP A 252 -11.31 -7.31 24.10
C ASP A 252 -10.08 -8.02 23.52
N GLU A 253 -10.25 -9.20 22.92
CA GLU A 253 -9.15 -9.97 22.32
C GLU A 253 -8.61 -9.23 21.08
N ALA A 254 -9.49 -8.85 20.15
CA ALA A 254 -9.13 -8.06 18.98
C ALA A 254 -8.49 -6.71 19.38
N THR A 255 -9.03 -6.04 20.40
CA THR A 255 -8.46 -4.79 20.92
C THR A 255 -7.01 -4.99 21.39
N GLN A 256 -6.73 -6.05 22.13
CA GLN A 256 -5.38 -6.33 22.63
C GLN A 256 -4.40 -6.66 21.51
N ILE A 257 -4.83 -7.47 20.51
CA ILE A 257 -4.03 -7.81 19.34
C ILE A 257 -3.65 -6.53 18.58
N ILE A 258 -4.63 -5.69 18.26
CA ILE A 258 -4.43 -4.45 17.50
C ILE A 258 -3.45 -3.51 18.24
N ILE A 259 -3.69 -3.22 19.51
CA ILE A 259 -2.85 -2.32 20.31
C ILE A 259 -1.42 -2.85 20.40
N LYS A 260 -1.25 -4.14 20.71
CA LYS A 260 0.06 -4.79 20.79
C LYS A 260 0.82 -4.70 19.47
N THR A 261 0.14 -4.99 18.36
CA THR A 261 0.73 -4.96 17.02
C THR A 261 1.12 -3.55 16.61
N PHE A 262 0.27 -2.57 16.90
CA PHE A 262 0.56 -1.15 16.64
C PHE A 262 1.85 -0.71 17.32
N HIS A 263 2.03 -0.99 18.61
CA HIS A 263 3.25 -0.64 19.33
C HIS A 263 4.47 -1.42 18.86
N ALA A 264 4.35 -2.72 18.60
CA ALA A 264 5.45 -3.55 18.13
C ALA A 264 5.96 -3.11 16.74
N SER A 265 5.09 -2.56 15.90
CA SER A 265 5.41 -2.09 14.55
C SER A 265 5.76 -0.60 14.46
N ALA A 266 5.82 0.14 15.57
CA ALA A 266 6.06 1.59 15.59
C ALA A 266 7.32 2.00 14.79
N HIS A 267 8.40 1.21 14.89
CA HIS A 267 9.65 1.44 14.15
C HIS A 267 9.47 1.43 12.62
N LYS A 268 8.41 0.80 12.09
CA LYS A 268 8.14 0.76 10.65
C LYS A 268 7.57 2.07 10.13
N ARG A 269 6.81 2.80 10.97
CA ARG A 269 6.20 4.10 10.66
C ARG A 269 7.12 5.28 10.91
N ALA A 270 8.20 5.06 11.65
CA ALA A 270 9.14 6.12 12.03
C ALA A 270 10.28 6.27 11.04
N LEU A 271 10.77 7.50 10.90
CA LEU A 271 12.08 7.78 10.28
C LEU A 271 13.20 7.14 11.12
N PRO A 272 14.43 7.02 10.59
CA PRO A 272 15.56 6.57 11.38
C PRO A 272 15.71 7.37 12.67
N VAL A 273 15.90 6.67 13.78
CA VAL A 273 16.10 7.30 15.09
C VAL A 273 17.50 7.91 15.12
N ALA A 274 17.57 9.15 15.59
CA ALA A 274 18.83 9.85 15.82
C ALA A 274 19.07 10.06 17.33
N PRO A 275 20.33 10.18 17.80
CA PRO A 275 20.65 10.41 19.21
C PRO A 275 20.17 11.77 19.70
#